data_bdea4e4cc8a3eca7f6fa3d3f097b06b4
#
_entry.id   bdea4e4cc8a3eca7f6fa3d3f097b06b4
#
_cell.length_a   1.000
_cell.length_b   1.000
_cell.length_c   1.000
_cell.angle_alpha   90.00
_cell.angle_beta   90.00
_cell.angle_gamma   90.00
#
_symmetry.space_group_name_H-M   'P 1'
#
loop_
_entity.id
_entity.type
_entity.pdbx_description
1 polymer ?
#
loop_
_entity_poly.entity_id
_entity_poly.type
_entity_poly.pdbx_seq_one_letter_code
_entity_poly.pdbx_strand_id
1 'polypeptide(L)'
;YLYDPNTMYSIISGNYIDNLNSNIPETYGGDELAFIRELDHMSFNYSQIISEAAQNAPNTIMNYPNTNIGQQFKITAQLIAGGLSTPFYRLYQNGYDTHVEQLYSHELLLSDLSDAINVFFNEMDALELLDRIIIITTSEFGRRVYENASEGTDHGTSAPVFVFGSGLNGGVFG
;
A
#
# COMPACT_ATOMS: atom_id res chain seq x y z
N TYR A 1 1.32 9.56 -3.20
CA TYR A 1 0.05 9.89 -3.84
C TYR A 1 -0.53 8.62 -4.42
N LEU A 2 -1.69 8.21 -3.90
CA LEU A 2 -2.45 7.08 -4.45
C LEU A 2 -3.42 7.67 -5.48
N TYR A 3 -3.11 7.44 -6.73
CA TYR A 3 -4.10 7.62 -7.78
C TYR A 3 -5.01 6.39 -7.81
N ASP A 4 -6.29 6.61 -8.05
CA ASP A 4 -7.16 5.51 -8.42
C ASP A 4 -6.60 4.82 -9.68
N PRO A 5 -6.70 3.48 -9.80
CA PRO A 5 -6.06 2.70 -10.86
C PRO A 5 -6.40 3.16 -12.29
N ASN A 6 -7.64 3.61 -12.52
CA ASN A 6 -8.07 4.08 -13.83
C ASN A 6 -7.46 5.47 -14.15
N THR A 7 -7.37 6.35 -13.15
CA THR A 7 -6.68 7.64 -13.29
C THR A 7 -5.19 7.43 -13.57
N MET A 8 -4.54 6.50 -12.87
CA MET A 8 -3.14 6.16 -13.10
C MET A 8 -2.93 5.65 -14.54
N TYR A 9 -3.77 4.72 -15.00
CA TYR A 9 -3.70 4.21 -16.38
C TYR A 9 -3.90 5.34 -17.41
N SER A 10 -4.86 6.22 -17.19
CA SER A 10 -5.14 7.35 -18.09
C SER A 10 -3.94 8.30 -18.21
N ILE A 11 -3.25 8.59 -17.10
CA ILE A 11 -2.03 9.43 -17.10
C ILE A 11 -0.89 8.75 -17.85
N ILE A 12 -0.63 7.47 -17.59
CA ILE A 12 0.46 6.72 -18.20
C ILE A 12 0.19 6.51 -19.69
N SER A 13 -1.01 6.06 -20.05
CA SER A 13 -1.38 5.80 -21.45
C SER A 13 -1.41 7.07 -22.32
N GLY A 14 -1.83 8.20 -21.73
CA GLY A 14 -1.84 9.48 -22.44
C GLY A 14 -0.46 10.03 -22.77
N ASN A 15 0.58 9.59 -22.07
CA ASN A 15 1.98 10.01 -22.29
C ASN A 15 2.84 8.91 -22.92
N TYR A 16 2.31 7.68 -23.04
CA TYR A 16 3.04 6.57 -23.61
C TYR A 16 3.22 6.74 -25.13
N ILE A 17 4.44 6.61 -25.57
CA ILE A 17 4.80 6.59 -27.00
C ILE A 17 5.53 5.27 -27.26
N ASP A 18 4.97 4.43 -28.11
CA ASP A 18 5.62 3.18 -28.52
C ASP A 18 6.83 3.47 -29.42
N ASN A 19 7.98 3.63 -28.80
CA ASN A 19 9.27 3.91 -29.43
C ASN A 19 10.26 2.75 -29.31
N LEU A 20 9.83 1.56 -28.93
CA LEU A 20 10.72 0.41 -28.72
C LEU A 20 11.56 0.09 -29.96
N ASN A 21 11.02 0.33 -31.16
CA ASN A 21 11.64 0.00 -32.43
C ASN A 21 12.36 1.17 -33.11
N SER A 22 12.45 2.34 -32.47
CA SER A 22 13.24 3.45 -33.05
C SER A 22 14.73 3.20 -32.88
N ASN A 23 15.54 3.64 -33.86
CA ASN A 23 16.99 3.46 -33.86
C ASN A 23 17.63 3.87 -32.52
N ILE A 24 18.18 2.89 -31.80
CA ILE A 24 18.97 3.08 -30.59
C ILE A 24 20.44 3.08 -31.06
N PRO A 25 21.21 4.13 -30.76
CA PRO A 25 22.64 4.15 -31.11
C PRO A 25 23.41 3.05 -30.36
N GLU A 26 24.37 2.40 -31.01
CA GLU A 26 25.28 1.45 -30.35
C GLU A 26 26.34 2.21 -29.54
N THR A 27 25.91 2.82 -28.44
CA THR A 27 26.74 3.61 -27.53
C THR A 27 26.21 3.42 -26.08
N TYR A 28 27.03 3.75 -25.09
CA TYR A 28 26.57 3.75 -23.67
C TYR A 28 25.28 4.55 -23.47
N GLY A 29 25.17 5.72 -24.09
CA GLY A 29 23.92 6.50 -24.04
C GLY A 29 22.74 5.84 -24.74
N GLY A 30 23.02 4.98 -25.75
CA GLY A 30 22.00 4.15 -26.38
C GLY A 30 21.49 3.05 -25.48
N ASP A 31 22.39 2.40 -24.71
CA ASP A 31 22.00 1.38 -23.73
C ASP A 31 21.11 1.96 -22.63
N GLU A 32 21.45 3.14 -22.11
CA GLU A 32 20.62 3.87 -21.15
C GLU A 32 19.23 4.22 -21.72
N LEU A 33 19.18 4.66 -22.98
CA LEU A 33 17.92 4.97 -23.66
C LEU A 33 17.07 3.72 -23.86
N ALA A 34 17.68 2.58 -24.21
CA ALA A 34 17.00 1.30 -24.34
C ALA A 34 16.35 0.90 -23.00
N PHE A 35 17.10 1.00 -21.92
CA PHE A 35 16.61 0.69 -20.57
C PHE A 35 15.44 1.58 -20.15
N ILE A 36 15.53 2.89 -20.38
CA ILE A 36 14.42 3.82 -20.07
C ILE A 36 13.16 3.47 -20.86
N ARG A 37 13.29 3.13 -22.14
CA ARG A 37 12.15 2.73 -22.98
C ARG A 37 11.53 1.42 -22.54
N GLU A 38 12.34 0.46 -22.10
CA GLU A 38 11.85 -0.79 -21.55
C GLU A 38 11.05 -0.54 -20.26
N LEU A 39 11.55 0.32 -19.37
CA LEU A 39 10.83 0.71 -18.15
C LEU A 39 9.50 1.40 -18.47
N ASP A 40 9.45 2.28 -19.45
CA ASP A 40 8.22 2.98 -19.87
C ASP A 40 7.20 1.98 -20.42
N HIS A 41 7.64 1.05 -21.27
CA HIS A 41 6.81 -0.03 -21.81
C HIS A 41 6.27 -0.96 -20.70
N MET A 42 7.12 -1.36 -19.76
CA MET A 42 6.72 -2.15 -18.61
C MET A 42 5.69 -1.40 -17.76
N SER A 43 5.91 -0.12 -17.50
CA SER A 43 4.99 0.73 -16.73
C SER A 43 3.61 0.83 -17.40
N PHE A 44 3.58 1.00 -18.73
CA PHE A 44 2.34 1.00 -19.50
C PHE A 44 1.59 -0.33 -19.37
N ASN A 45 2.26 -1.46 -19.59
CA ASN A 45 1.65 -2.78 -19.50
C ASN A 45 1.13 -3.08 -18.09
N TYR A 46 1.90 -2.76 -17.05
CA TYR A 46 1.44 -2.93 -15.66
C TYR A 46 0.27 -2.02 -15.31
N SER A 47 0.26 -0.78 -15.77
CA SER A 47 -0.86 0.12 -15.52
C SER A 47 -2.16 -0.39 -16.16
N GLN A 48 -2.07 -1.01 -17.32
CA GLN A 48 -3.21 -1.66 -17.98
C GLN A 48 -3.74 -2.83 -17.14
N ILE A 49 -2.87 -3.75 -16.71
CA ILE A 49 -3.25 -4.91 -15.89
C ILE A 49 -3.90 -4.46 -14.57
N ILE A 50 -3.37 -3.43 -13.92
CA ILE A 50 -3.92 -2.86 -12.69
C ILE A 50 -5.30 -2.25 -12.95
N SER A 51 -5.46 -1.49 -14.04
CA SER A 51 -6.73 -0.89 -14.43
C SER A 51 -7.79 -1.96 -14.75
N GLU A 52 -7.43 -2.99 -15.49
CA GLU A 52 -8.31 -4.12 -15.80
C GLU A 52 -8.76 -4.85 -14.53
N ALA A 53 -7.85 -5.12 -13.59
CA ALA A 53 -8.20 -5.71 -12.30
C ALA A 53 -9.17 -4.80 -11.52
N ALA A 54 -8.93 -3.49 -11.47
CA ALA A 54 -9.82 -2.56 -10.80
C ALA A 54 -11.24 -2.52 -11.45
N GLN A 55 -11.33 -2.66 -12.76
CA GLN A 55 -12.61 -2.69 -13.48
C GLN A 55 -13.37 -4.03 -13.32
N ASN A 56 -12.64 -5.12 -13.14
CA ASN A 56 -13.21 -6.46 -12.94
C ASN A 56 -13.66 -6.69 -11.49
N ALA A 57 -13.28 -5.82 -10.56
CA ALA A 57 -13.70 -5.95 -9.18
C ALA A 57 -15.21 -5.78 -9.04
N PRO A 58 -15.87 -6.58 -8.18
CA PRO A 58 -17.25 -6.31 -7.81
C PRO A 58 -17.35 -4.92 -7.16
N ASN A 59 -18.52 -4.30 -7.25
CA ASN A 59 -18.75 -3.04 -6.56
C ASN A 59 -18.56 -3.26 -5.06
N THR A 60 -17.64 -2.47 -4.48
CA THR A 60 -17.38 -2.49 -3.05
C THR A 60 -18.64 -2.14 -2.28
N ILE A 61 -19.10 -3.03 -1.42
CA ILE A 61 -20.28 -2.83 -0.56
C ILE A 61 -19.88 -2.16 0.77
N MET A 62 -18.60 -2.13 1.12
CA MET A 62 -18.10 -1.61 2.38
C MET A 62 -17.68 -0.13 2.28
N ASN A 63 -17.97 0.62 3.33
CA ASN A 63 -17.57 2.02 3.44
C ASN A 63 -16.24 2.11 4.20
N TYR A 64 -15.17 2.32 3.48
CA TYR A 64 -13.85 2.58 4.08
C TYR A 64 -13.77 3.98 4.71
N PRO A 65 -13.00 4.12 5.82
CA PRO A 65 -12.72 5.43 6.39
C PRO A 65 -12.17 6.40 5.33
N ASN A 66 -12.59 7.66 5.41
CA ASN A 66 -12.09 8.71 4.51
C ASN A 66 -10.73 9.24 5.01
N THR A 67 -9.82 8.33 5.31
CA THR A 67 -8.44 8.58 5.71
C THR A 67 -7.51 8.07 4.63
N ASN A 68 -6.26 8.53 4.62
CA ASN A 68 -5.30 8.09 3.62
C ASN A 68 -5.12 6.56 3.66
N ILE A 69 -4.96 5.98 4.86
CA ILE A 69 -4.81 4.51 5.00
C ILE A 69 -6.09 3.77 4.61
N GLY A 70 -7.27 4.30 4.93
CA GLY A 70 -8.55 3.72 4.54
C GLY A 70 -8.72 3.63 3.02
N GLN A 71 -8.33 4.69 2.29
CA GLN A 71 -8.39 4.69 0.82
C GLN A 71 -7.36 3.73 0.20
N GLN A 72 -6.20 3.55 0.82
CA GLN A 72 -5.23 2.54 0.38
C GLN A 72 -5.77 1.13 0.53
N PHE A 73 -6.40 0.80 1.67
CA PHE A 73 -7.05 -0.49 1.87
C PHE A 73 -8.19 -0.72 0.89
N LYS A 74 -9.00 0.30 0.61
CA LYS A 74 -10.08 0.23 -0.40
C LYS A 74 -9.55 -0.15 -1.78
N ILE A 75 -8.51 0.54 -2.26
CA ILE A 75 -7.89 0.22 -3.56
C ILE A 75 -7.30 -1.19 -3.54
N THR A 76 -6.64 -1.57 -2.46
CA THR A 76 -6.07 -2.92 -2.31
C THR A 76 -7.15 -3.99 -2.38
N ALA A 77 -8.27 -3.80 -1.67
CA ALA A 77 -9.41 -4.70 -1.72
C ALA A 77 -9.97 -4.83 -3.14
N GLN A 78 -10.13 -3.71 -3.83
CA GLN A 78 -10.58 -3.67 -5.22
C GLN A 78 -9.67 -4.48 -6.15
N LEU A 79 -8.36 -4.31 -6.03
CA LEU A 79 -7.39 -5.01 -6.87
C LEU A 79 -7.35 -6.52 -6.59
N ILE A 80 -7.41 -6.91 -5.31
CA ILE A 80 -7.49 -8.32 -4.91
C ILE A 80 -8.77 -8.97 -5.43
N ALA A 81 -9.92 -8.32 -5.21
CA ALA A 81 -11.22 -8.80 -5.65
C ALA A 81 -11.33 -8.88 -7.18
N GLY A 82 -10.66 -7.98 -7.90
CA GLY A 82 -10.55 -7.98 -9.35
C GLY A 82 -9.53 -8.98 -9.92
N GLY A 83 -8.89 -9.77 -9.07
CA GLY A 83 -8.01 -10.86 -9.47
C GLY A 83 -6.60 -10.45 -9.85
N LEU A 84 -6.12 -9.28 -9.40
CA LEU A 84 -4.71 -8.90 -9.62
C LEU A 84 -3.77 -9.92 -8.98
N SER A 85 -2.96 -10.57 -9.82
CA SER A 85 -2.02 -11.59 -9.41
C SER A 85 -0.71 -10.97 -8.91
N THR A 86 -0.73 -10.37 -7.72
CA THR A 86 0.46 -9.91 -7.02
C THR A 86 0.48 -10.44 -5.59
N PRO A 87 1.62 -10.92 -5.10
CA PRO A 87 1.72 -11.45 -3.74
C PRO A 87 1.89 -10.36 -2.67
N PHE A 88 2.28 -9.14 -3.04
CA PHE A 88 2.61 -8.08 -2.09
C PHE A 88 1.90 -6.78 -2.42
N TYR A 89 1.27 -6.20 -1.39
CA TYR A 89 0.73 -4.85 -1.38
C TYR A 89 1.41 -4.08 -0.25
N ARG A 90 1.94 -2.90 -0.53
CA ARG A 90 2.58 -2.06 0.45
C ARG A 90 1.78 -0.79 0.63
N LEU A 91 1.29 -0.59 1.86
CA LEU A 91 0.52 0.56 2.27
C LEU A 91 1.34 1.42 3.23
N TYR A 92 1.04 2.70 3.31
CA TYR A 92 1.76 3.66 4.13
C TYR A 92 0.83 4.48 5.01
N GLN A 93 1.19 4.60 6.26
CA GLN A 93 0.59 5.54 7.18
C GLN A 93 1.70 6.36 7.82
N ASN A 94 1.69 7.67 7.58
CA ASN A 94 2.63 8.62 8.15
C ASN A 94 2.11 9.18 9.47
N GLY A 95 2.96 9.94 10.19
CA GLY A 95 2.56 10.66 11.40
C GLY A 95 3.05 10.06 12.69
N TYR A 96 3.75 8.95 12.66
CA TYR A 96 4.23 8.25 13.85
C TYR A 96 5.51 8.84 14.46
N ASP A 97 6.14 9.84 13.83
CA ASP A 97 7.35 10.50 14.37
C ASP A 97 6.99 11.57 15.41
N THR A 98 6.41 11.12 16.51
CA THR A 98 5.86 11.97 17.57
C THR A 98 6.81 12.12 18.74
N HIS A 99 7.52 13.23 18.79
CA HIS A 99 8.43 13.60 19.89
C HIS A 99 7.74 14.46 20.95
N VAL A 100 6.51 14.90 20.69
CA VAL A 100 5.71 15.78 21.55
C VAL A 100 4.28 15.30 21.53
N GLU A 101 3.57 15.30 22.68
CA GLU A 101 2.14 14.97 22.81
C GLU A 101 1.75 13.68 22.04
N GLN A 102 2.54 12.64 22.20
CA GLN A 102 2.43 11.40 21.42
C GLN A 102 1.11 10.67 21.62
N LEU A 103 0.59 10.65 22.84
CA LEU A 103 -0.55 9.80 23.20
C LEU A 103 -1.76 10.06 22.30
N TYR A 104 -2.16 11.32 22.16
CA TYR A 104 -3.30 11.70 21.34
C TYR A 104 -3.08 11.42 19.84
N SER A 105 -1.89 11.73 19.34
CA SER A 105 -1.54 11.49 17.93
C SER A 105 -1.53 10.00 17.58
N HIS A 106 -0.98 9.15 18.46
CA HIS A 106 -0.97 7.70 18.26
C HIS A 106 -2.37 7.09 18.37
N GLU A 107 -3.20 7.58 19.29
CA GLU A 107 -4.59 7.12 19.41
C GLU A 107 -5.35 7.31 18.10
N LEU A 108 -5.25 8.47 17.48
CA LEU A 108 -5.90 8.74 16.18
C LEU A 108 -5.35 7.86 15.07
N LEU A 109 -4.02 7.75 14.94
CA LEU A 109 -3.38 6.95 13.88
C LEU A 109 -3.71 5.47 14.02
N LEU A 110 -3.70 4.92 15.23
CA LEU A 110 -4.02 3.53 15.48
C LEU A 110 -5.52 3.25 15.31
N SER A 111 -6.40 4.20 15.65
CA SER A 111 -7.82 4.11 15.36
C SER A 111 -8.08 4.04 13.86
N ASP A 112 -7.50 4.97 13.10
CA ASP A 112 -7.62 4.99 11.63
C ASP A 112 -7.15 3.67 11.00
N LEU A 113 -6.03 3.14 11.47
CA LEU A 113 -5.48 1.85 11.00
C LEU A 113 -6.40 0.69 11.35
N SER A 114 -6.88 0.64 12.60
CA SER A 114 -7.77 -0.40 13.09
C SER A 114 -9.09 -0.41 12.32
N ASP A 115 -9.70 0.75 12.12
CA ASP A 115 -10.94 0.88 11.37
C ASP A 115 -10.78 0.45 9.92
N ALA A 116 -9.67 0.83 9.27
CA ALA A 116 -9.37 0.44 7.90
C ALA A 116 -9.16 -1.08 7.76
N ILE A 117 -8.41 -1.70 8.68
CA ILE A 117 -8.19 -3.16 8.70
C ILE A 117 -9.50 -3.90 8.95
N ASN A 118 -10.32 -3.42 9.88
CA ASN A 118 -11.60 -4.05 10.19
C ASN A 118 -12.53 -4.07 8.97
N VAL A 119 -12.68 -2.95 8.27
CA VAL A 119 -13.49 -2.89 7.04
C VAL A 119 -12.92 -3.80 5.96
N PHE A 120 -11.61 -3.79 5.78
CA PHE A 120 -10.93 -4.62 4.79
C PHE A 120 -11.13 -6.12 5.07
N PHE A 121 -11.00 -6.55 6.31
CA PHE A 121 -11.22 -7.95 6.68
C PHE A 121 -12.67 -8.40 6.48
N ASN A 122 -13.64 -7.55 6.86
CA ASN A 122 -15.05 -7.84 6.63
C ASN A 122 -15.38 -7.96 5.14
N GLU A 123 -14.78 -7.12 4.29
CA GLU A 123 -14.96 -7.20 2.85
C GLU A 123 -14.32 -8.44 2.25
N MET A 124 -13.09 -8.76 2.66
CA MET A 124 -12.38 -9.96 2.19
C MET A 124 -13.07 -11.25 2.66
N ASP A 125 -13.64 -11.25 3.86
CA ASP A 125 -14.44 -12.37 4.36
C ASP A 125 -15.73 -12.56 3.54
N ALA A 126 -16.46 -11.48 3.29
CA ALA A 126 -17.67 -11.49 2.45
C ALA A 126 -17.40 -11.96 1.01
N LEU A 127 -16.18 -11.80 0.52
CA LEU A 127 -15.73 -12.25 -0.79
C LEU A 127 -15.06 -13.64 -0.77
N GLU A 128 -15.02 -14.32 0.38
CA GLU A 128 -14.34 -15.61 0.59
C GLU A 128 -12.84 -15.59 0.25
N LEU A 129 -12.17 -14.44 0.47
CA LEU A 129 -10.76 -14.22 0.16
C LEU A 129 -9.87 -14.08 1.40
N LEU A 130 -10.47 -13.98 2.60
CA LEU A 130 -9.74 -13.66 3.84
C LEU A 130 -8.64 -14.68 4.17
N ASP A 131 -8.87 -15.96 3.91
CA ASP A 131 -7.91 -17.03 4.19
C ASP A 131 -6.59 -16.95 3.38
N ARG A 132 -6.56 -16.09 2.38
CA ARG A 132 -5.40 -15.86 1.52
C ARG A 132 -4.57 -14.64 1.95
N ILE A 133 -4.99 -13.95 3.01
CA ILE A 133 -4.48 -12.62 3.36
C ILE A 133 -3.79 -12.65 4.71
N ILE A 134 -2.59 -12.08 4.74
CA ILE A 134 -1.86 -11.74 5.97
C ILE A 134 -1.46 -10.28 5.88
N ILE A 135 -1.75 -9.51 6.94
CA ILE A 135 -1.29 -8.14 7.10
C ILE A 135 -0.19 -8.14 8.15
N ILE A 136 0.92 -7.48 7.83
CA ILE A 136 2.06 -7.31 8.75
C ILE A 136 2.39 -5.81 8.79
N THR A 137 2.44 -5.24 9.98
CA THR A 137 2.94 -3.88 10.15
C THR A 137 4.45 -3.86 10.32
N THR A 138 5.09 -2.86 9.74
CA THR A 138 6.53 -2.60 9.96
C THR A 138 6.71 -1.13 10.25
N SER A 139 7.66 -0.81 11.13
CA SER A 139 8.05 0.57 11.41
C SER A 139 9.41 0.88 10.80
N GLU A 140 9.59 2.12 10.37
CA GLU A 140 10.87 2.62 9.83
C GLU A 140 11.92 2.80 10.93
N PHE A 141 11.46 3.09 12.16
CA PHE A 141 12.31 3.24 13.35
C PHE A 141 11.61 2.69 14.59
N GLY A 142 12.41 2.37 15.61
CA GLY A 142 11.92 2.04 16.94
C GLY A 142 11.88 3.26 17.86
N ARG A 143 11.30 3.08 19.05
CA ARG A 143 11.17 4.10 20.07
C ARG A 143 11.85 3.68 21.36
N ARG A 144 12.20 4.67 22.20
CA ARG A 144 12.52 4.42 23.62
C ARG A 144 11.26 4.08 24.40
N VAL A 145 11.40 3.23 25.41
CA VAL A 145 10.29 2.84 26.28
C VAL A 145 9.85 4.00 27.20
N TYR A 146 10.76 4.92 27.50
CA TYR A 146 10.50 6.04 28.42
C TYR A 146 10.02 7.27 27.64
N GLU A 147 8.99 7.90 28.22
CA GLU A 147 8.50 9.20 27.79
C GLU A 147 9.59 10.28 27.98
N ASN A 148 9.66 11.22 27.07
CA ASN A 148 10.54 12.40 27.19
C ASN A 148 9.82 13.56 27.88
N ALA A 149 10.53 14.68 28.12
CA ALA A 149 10.00 15.85 28.80
C ALA A 149 8.87 16.58 28.03
N SER A 150 8.60 16.21 26.79
CA SER A 150 7.57 16.81 25.92
C SER A 150 6.38 15.89 25.68
N GLU A 151 6.17 14.89 26.56
CA GLU A 151 5.05 13.93 26.45
C GLU A 151 5.07 13.13 25.13
N GLY A 152 6.27 12.87 24.62
CA GLY A 152 6.54 12.04 23.47
C GLY A 152 7.61 10.99 23.77
N THR A 153 8.13 10.33 22.74
CA THR A 153 9.28 9.42 22.89
C THR A 153 10.33 9.69 21.83
N ASP A 154 11.58 9.54 22.21
CA ASP A 154 12.70 9.60 21.26
C ASP A 154 12.83 8.28 20.50
N HIS A 155 13.56 8.30 19.37
CA HIS A 155 13.90 7.10 18.65
C HIS A 155 14.72 6.14 19.51
N GLY A 156 14.49 4.86 19.33
CA GLY A 156 15.13 3.78 20.07
C GLY A 156 15.02 2.45 19.32
N THR A 157 15.07 1.37 20.07
CA THR A 157 15.15 0.02 19.50
C THR A 157 13.85 -0.80 19.60
N SER A 158 12.82 -0.27 20.25
CA SER A 158 11.56 -0.99 20.49
C SER A 158 10.48 -0.54 19.51
N ALA A 159 9.88 -1.49 18.82
CA ALA A 159 8.71 -1.26 17.98
C ALA A 159 7.80 -2.48 18.02
N PRO A 160 6.48 -2.32 18.17
CA PRO A 160 5.54 -3.40 18.00
C PRO A 160 5.42 -3.79 16.54
N VAL A 161 5.25 -5.08 16.29
CA VAL A 161 4.85 -5.62 14.99
C VAL A 161 3.51 -6.29 15.18
N PHE A 162 2.51 -5.86 14.42
CA PHE A 162 1.20 -6.49 14.41
C PHE A 162 1.09 -7.43 13.22
N VAL A 163 0.54 -8.61 13.44
CA VAL A 163 0.25 -9.57 12.38
C VAL A 163 -1.22 -9.96 12.46
N PHE A 164 -1.93 -9.82 11.35
CA PHE A 164 -3.35 -10.12 11.25
C PHE A 164 -3.58 -11.14 10.14
N GLY A 165 -4.45 -12.13 10.38
CA GLY A 165 -4.82 -13.15 9.41
C GLY A 165 -5.73 -14.20 10.04
N SER A 166 -6.63 -14.83 9.26
CA SER A 166 -7.62 -15.79 9.76
C SER A 166 -7.00 -17.08 10.30
N GLY A 167 -5.87 -17.52 9.74
CA GLY A 167 -5.18 -18.75 10.12
C GLY A 167 -4.16 -18.61 11.25
N LEU A 168 -4.08 -17.46 11.93
CA LEU A 168 -3.07 -17.19 12.94
C LEU A 168 -3.53 -17.60 14.34
N ASN A 169 -2.63 -18.18 15.13
CA ASN A 169 -2.82 -18.32 16.57
C ASN A 169 -2.51 -16.98 17.23
N GLY A 170 -3.56 -16.28 17.68
CA GLY A 170 -3.43 -14.99 18.36
C GLY A 170 -2.63 -15.09 19.67
N GLY A 171 -1.90 -14.02 19.99
CA GLY A 171 -1.12 -13.92 21.23
C GLY A 171 -0.13 -12.77 21.19
N VAL A 172 0.53 -12.55 22.32
CA VAL A 172 1.65 -11.60 22.46
C VAL A 172 2.93 -12.39 22.59
N PHE A 173 3.92 -12.08 21.81
CA PHE A 173 5.20 -12.77 21.75
C PHE A 173 6.35 -11.76 21.88
N GLY A 174 7.41 -12.12 22.64
CA GLY A 174 8.60 -11.29 22.88
C GLY A 174 8.95 -11.08 24.32
#